data_299011425f1d95c159cc1fb2cc9b3bfe
#
_entry.id   299011425f1d95c159cc1fb2cc9b3bfe
#
_cell.length_a   1.000
_cell.length_b   1.000
_cell.length_c   1.000
_cell.angle_alpha   90.00
_cell.angle_beta   90.00
_cell.angle_gamma   90.00
#
_symmetry.space_group_name_H-M   'P 1'
#
loop_
_entity.id
_entity.type
_entity.pdbx_description
1 polymer ?
#
loop_
_entity_poly.entity_id
_entity_poly.type
_entity_poly.pdbx_seq_one_letter_code
_entity_poly.pdbx_strand_id
1 'polypeptide(L)'
;FASWCIHASWWWSWDLSWIAATHIGAEQLGTAERLRWAGPLYEAFCGGCWMIFWTDKTLYWVAKPAVRTEHLPGGLRRLHCADGPAVWSNVEPLYFWHGVLVDDQVILRPDTLTAKQILDERNAEVRRVMITRYGQARFLQTAGASPIHEDDFGTLYRIDLAGDEPLVMVRVINATPESDGSCKPYFIRVHPECRPLIGGKLGTPQKLTARNA
;
A
#
# COMPACT_ATOMS: atom_id res chain seq x y z
N PHE A 1 -41.08 1.88 9.06
CA PHE A 1 -39.81 2.44 8.52
C PHE A 1 -39.31 3.62 9.37
N ALA A 2 -40.19 4.56 9.74
CA ALA A 2 -39.84 5.72 10.58
C ALA A 2 -39.36 5.32 11.99
N SER A 3 -39.90 4.24 12.57
CA SER A 3 -39.53 3.76 13.90
C SER A 3 -38.10 3.20 13.96
N TRP A 4 -37.57 2.66 12.88
CA TRP A 4 -36.22 2.12 12.82
C TRP A 4 -35.15 3.23 12.79
N CYS A 5 -35.43 4.30 12.07
CA CYS A 5 -34.52 5.44 11.95
C CYS A 5 -34.41 6.27 13.24
N ILE A 6 -35.47 6.29 14.06
CA ILE A 6 -35.52 7.10 15.30
C ILE A 6 -34.72 6.47 16.44
N HIS A 7 -34.48 5.15 16.41
CA HIS A 7 -33.71 4.45 17.41
C HIS A 7 -32.25 4.19 17.04
N ALA A 8 -31.85 4.47 15.79
CA ALA A 8 -30.45 4.38 15.41
C ALA A 8 -29.67 5.59 15.95
N SER A 9 -28.69 5.35 16.79
CA SER A 9 -27.82 6.40 17.33
C SER A 9 -26.63 6.71 16.43
N TRP A 10 -26.58 6.15 15.22
CA TRP A 10 -25.50 6.39 14.24
C TRP A 10 -25.98 6.22 12.80
N TRP A 11 -25.29 6.92 11.88
CA TRP A 11 -25.47 6.83 10.43
C TRP A 11 -24.09 6.74 9.76
N TRP A 12 -24.01 5.93 8.71
CA TRP A 12 -22.79 5.75 7.93
C TRP A 12 -22.99 6.27 6.50
N SER A 13 -21.89 6.50 5.79
CA SER A 13 -21.93 6.95 4.40
C SER A 13 -22.64 5.98 3.45
N TRP A 14 -22.71 4.69 3.75
CA TRP A 14 -23.49 3.73 2.96
C TRP A 14 -25.02 3.84 3.16
N ASP A 15 -25.44 4.52 4.20
CA ASP A 15 -26.86 4.88 4.36
C ASP A 15 -27.28 6.02 3.44
N LEU A 16 -26.31 6.66 2.75
CA LEU A 16 -26.55 7.80 1.87
C LEU A 16 -27.59 7.51 0.79
N SER A 17 -27.63 6.30 0.24
CA SER A 17 -28.63 5.93 -0.77
C SER A 17 -30.06 6.03 -0.24
N TRP A 18 -30.28 5.61 1.00
CA TRP A 18 -31.60 5.71 1.66
C TRP A 18 -31.94 7.15 2.06
N ILE A 19 -30.94 7.87 2.56
CA ILE A 19 -31.09 9.28 2.93
C ILE A 19 -31.40 10.11 1.70
N ALA A 20 -30.69 9.89 0.59
CA ALA A 20 -30.91 10.55 -0.70
C ALA A 20 -32.31 10.23 -1.27
N ALA A 21 -32.69 8.95 -1.28
CA ALA A 21 -34.01 8.54 -1.75
C ALA A 21 -35.15 9.18 -0.91
N THR A 22 -34.96 9.26 0.41
CA THR A 22 -35.91 9.90 1.31
C THR A 22 -35.98 11.41 1.09
N HIS A 23 -34.84 12.07 0.93
CA HIS A 23 -34.72 13.50 0.69
C HIS A 23 -35.39 13.88 -0.64
N ILE A 24 -35.00 13.26 -1.74
CA ILE A 24 -35.50 13.52 -3.08
C ILE A 24 -37.01 13.19 -3.16
N GLY A 25 -37.43 12.05 -2.58
CA GLY A 25 -38.82 11.67 -2.53
C GLY A 25 -39.67 12.65 -1.70
N ALA A 26 -39.15 13.19 -0.62
CA ALA A 26 -39.82 14.18 0.20
C ALA A 26 -39.95 15.54 -0.50
N GLU A 27 -38.93 15.93 -1.28
CA GLU A 27 -39.00 17.14 -2.12
C GLU A 27 -40.11 17.01 -3.19
N GLN A 28 -40.15 15.88 -3.90
CA GLN A 28 -41.14 15.63 -4.95
C GLN A 28 -42.55 15.55 -4.42
N LEU A 29 -42.74 15.02 -3.21
CA LEU A 29 -44.05 14.84 -2.59
C LEU A 29 -44.47 16.00 -1.66
N GLY A 30 -43.59 16.99 -1.46
CA GLY A 30 -43.85 18.14 -0.60
C GLY A 30 -43.99 17.80 0.88
N THR A 31 -43.31 16.72 1.36
CA THR A 31 -43.42 16.26 2.75
C THR A 31 -42.36 16.94 3.64
N ALA A 32 -42.70 18.10 4.18
CA ALA A 32 -41.80 18.93 4.99
C ALA A 32 -41.24 18.23 6.22
N GLU A 33 -42.00 17.35 6.87
CA GLU A 33 -41.54 16.59 8.06
C GLU A 33 -40.37 15.67 7.75
N ARG A 34 -40.38 15.02 6.59
CA ARG A 34 -39.26 14.16 6.16
C ARG A 34 -38.04 14.97 5.76
N LEU A 35 -38.21 16.12 5.16
CA LEU A 35 -37.12 17.03 4.79
C LEU A 35 -36.35 17.56 6.02
N ARG A 36 -37.04 17.74 7.16
CA ARG A 36 -36.41 18.27 8.38
C ARG A 36 -35.26 17.42 8.88
N TRP A 37 -35.27 16.11 8.71
CA TRP A 37 -34.18 15.24 9.15
C TRP A 37 -33.35 14.71 7.96
N ALA A 38 -33.97 14.39 6.83
CA ALA A 38 -33.24 13.83 5.69
C ALA A 38 -32.34 14.88 5.01
N GLY A 39 -32.83 16.14 4.92
CA GLY A 39 -32.07 17.23 4.29
C GLY A 39 -30.68 17.46 4.95
N PRO A 40 -30.62 17.77 6.25
CA PRO A 40 -29.34 17.99 6.93
C PRO A 40 -28.39 16.78 6.87
N LEU A 41 -28.92 15.55 6.96
CA LEU A 41 -28.11 14.33 6.82
C LEU A 41 -27.57 14.17 5.40
N TYR A 42 -28.41 14.40 4.40
CA TYR A 42 -28.01 14.37 2.99
C TYR A 42 -26.89 15.38 2.72
N GLU A 43 -27.06 16.62 3.15
CA GLU A 43 -26.05 17.68 3.02
C GLU A 43 -24.76 17.33 3.75
N ALA A 44 -24.83 16.79 4.97
CA ALA A 44 -23.66 16.39 5.73
C ALA A 44 -22.86 15.30 5.02
N PHE A 45 -23.50 14.27 4.49
CA PHE A 45 -22.81 13.20 3.76
C PHE A 45 -22.28 13.66 2.40
N CYS A 46 -23.02 14.49 1.68
CA CYS A 46 -22.54 15.13 0.45
C CYS A 46 -21.36 16.07 0.72
N GLY A 47 -21.36 16.75 1.86
CA GLY A 47 -20.28 17.61 2.35
C GLY A 47 -19.05 16.85 2.87
N GLY A 48 -19.05 15.50 2.82
CA GLY A 48 -17.89 14.69 3.17
C GLY A 48 -17.92 14.08 4.56
N CYS A 49 -19.04 14.05 5.23
CA CYS A 49 -19.22 13.25 6.43
C CYS A 49 -19.15 11.75 6.08
N TRP A 50 -18.46 10.96 6.88
CA TRP A 50 -18.38 9.51 6.71
C TRP A 50 -19.30 8.78 7.68
N MET A 51 -19.33 9.24 8.92
CA MET A 51 -20.17 8.71 9.99
C MET A 51 -20.65 9.83 10.89
N ILE A 52 -21.90 9.72 11.36
CA ILE A 52 -22.49 10.57 12.38
C ILE A 52 -23.04 9.68 13.47
N PHE A 53 -22.76 10.00 14.71
CA PHE A 53 -23.45 9.41 15.86
C PHE A 53 -23.69 10.46 16.93
N TRP A 54 -24.63 10.21 17.79
CA TRP A 54 -25.02 11.18 18.82
C TRP A 54 -25.42 10.53 20.13
N THR A 55 -25.27 11.30 21.16
CA THR A 55 -25.79 11.06 22.50
C THR A 55 -26.84 12.15 22.81
N ASP A 56 -27.46 12.09 23.97
CA ASP A 56 -28.46 13.11 24.38
C ASP A 56 -27.94 14.54 24.39
N LYS A 57 -26.61 14.72 24.47
CA LYS A 57 -25.96 16.04 24.60
C LYS A 57 -24.95 16.39 23.53
N THR A 58 -24.48 15.42 22.76
CA THR A 58 -23.34 15.61 21.86
C THR A 58 -23.56 14.92 20.53
N LEU A 59 -23.31 15.66 19.44
CA LEU A 59 -23.21 15.12 18.09
C LEU A 59 -21.74 14.91 17.75
N TYR A 60 -21.40 13.71 17.34
CA TYR A 60 -20.08 13.35 16.83
C TYR A 60 -20.19 13.09 15.33
N TRP A 61 -19.22 13.57 14.58
CA TRP A 61 -19.15 13.26 13.16
C TRP A 61 -17.70 12.99 12.75
N VAL A 62 -17.52 12.08 11.82
CA VAL A 62 -16.22 11.69 11.29
C VAL A 62 -16.16 12.10 9.82
N ALA A 63 -15.16 12.90 9.50
CA ALA A 63 -14.93 13.30 8.12
C ALA A 63 -14.44 12.11 7.29
N LYS A 64 -14.88 12.04 6.04
CA LYS A 64 -14.37 11.07 5.08
C LYS A 64 -12.88 11.32 4.86
N PRO A 65 -12.01 10.31 5.06
CA PRO A 65 -10.59 10.49 4.81
C PRO A 65 -10.33 10.76 3.33
N ALA A 66 -9.38 11.63 3.04
CA ALA A 66 -8.82 11.74 1.71
C ALA A 66 -7.94 10.52 1.43
N VAL A 67 -8.04 9.95 0.23
CA VAL A 67 -7.26 8.77 -0.15
C VAL A 67 -6.55 9.02 -1.48
N ARG A 68 -5.31 8.54 -1.57
CA ARG A 68 -4.52 8.49 -2.79
C ARG A 68 -4.36 7.04 -3.22
N THR A 69 -4.62 6.80 -4.49
CA THR A 69 -4.58 5.46 -5.06
C THR A 69 -3.84 5.46 -6.38
N GLU A 70 -3.24 4.35 -6.71
CA GLU A 70 -2.79 4.06 -8.07
C GLU A 70 -3.77 3.13 -8.79
N HIS A 71 -3.79 3.22 -10.10
CA HIS A 71 -4.62 2.38 -10.96
C HIS A 71 -3.88 1.09 -11.31
N LEU A 72 -4.60 -0.01 -11.24
CA LEU A 72 -4.16 -1.32 -11.67
C LEU A 72 -4.90 -1.74 -12.95
N PRO A 73 -4.34 -2.69 -13.72
CA PRO A 73 -5.05 -3.30 -14.84
C PRO A 73 -6.42 -3.83 -14.40
N GLY A 74 -7.42 -3.69 -15.28
CA GLY A 74 -8.80 -4.10 -14.96
C GLY A 74 -9.61 -3.07 -14.16
N GLY A 75 -9.13 -1.85 -14.00
CA GLY A 75 -9.87 -0.78 -13.30
C GLY A 75 -9.80 -0.84 -11.78
N LEU A 76 -9.04 -1.77 -11.25
CA LEU A 76 -8.80 -1.88 -9.81
C LEU A 76 -7.93 -0.71 -9.31
N ARG A 77 -8.03 -0.44 -8.02
CA ARG A 77 -7.22 0.59 -7.34
C ARG A 77 -6.63 0.03 -6.07
N ARG A 78 -5.43 0.50 -5.73
CA ARG A 78 -4.84 0.23 -4.41
C ARG A 78 -4.26 1.51 -3.83
N LEU A 79 -4.16 1.55 -2.50
CA LEU A 79 -3.61 2.68 -1.78
C LEU A 79 -2.12 2.83 -2.14
N HIS A 80 -1.72 4.03 -2.53
CA HIS A 80 -0.34 4.36 -2.84
C HIS A 80 -0.11 5.87 -2.83
N CYS A 81 1.02 6.28 -2.24
CA CYS A 81 1.57 7.61 -2.38
C CYS A 81 3.09 7.56 -2.23
N ALA A 82 3.80 8.17 -3.17
CA ALA A 82 5.26 8.11 -3.22
C ALA A 82 5.97 9.13 -2.29
N ASP A 83 5.27 10.21 -1.92
CA ASP A 83 5.81 11.39 -1.25
C ASP A 83 5.00 11.88 -0.05
N GLY A 84 3.99 11.10 0.37
CA GLY A 84 3.13 11.47 1.49
C GLY A 84 2.22 10.34 1.94
N PRO A 85 1.23 10.63 2.80
CA PRO A 85 0.26 9.65 3.22
C PRO A 85 -0.68 9.28 2.06
N ALA A 86 -1.01 7.99 1.95
CA ALA A 86 -2.03 7.51 1.03
C ALA A 86 -3.44 7.62 1.61
N VAL A 87 -3.56 7.66 2.94
CA VAL A 87 -4.81 7.98 3.65
C VAL A 87 -4.53 9.15 4.58
N TRP A 88 -5.31 10.19 4.43
CA TRP A 88 -5.23 11.37 5.28
C TRP A 88 -6.56 11.59 6.00
N SER A 89 -6.50 11.64 7.33
CA SER A 89 -7.64 12.02 8.17
C SER A 89 -7.17 13.02 9.23
N ASN A 90 -8.12 13.60 9.97
CA ASN A 90 -7.82 14.45 11.13
C ASN A 90 -7.40 13.64 12.38
N VAL A 91 -7.36 12.30 12.28
CA VAL A 91 -6.91 11.41 13.36
C VAL A 91 -5.44 11.09 13.16
N GLU A 92 -5.11 10.43 12.06
CA GLU A 92 -3.74 10.07 11.72
C GLU A 92 -3.55 9.92 10.21
N PRO A 93 -2.35 10.19 9.70
CA PRO A 93 -1.97 9.82 8.34
C PRO A 93 -1.54 8.36 8.28
N LEU A 94 -1.92 7.64 7.21
CA LEU A 94 -1.44 6.28 6.95
C LEU A 94 -0.67 6.24 5.62
N TYR A 95 0.49 5.59 5.66
CA TYR A 95 1.41 5.55 4.53
C TYR A 95 1.36 4.18 3.86
N PHE A 96 1.11 4.18 2.54
CA PHE A 96 1.03 2.96 1.75
C PHE A 96 1.93 3.04 0.53
N TRP A 97 2.72 2.00 0.33
CA TRP A 97 3.51 1.78 -0.87
C TRP A 97 2.96 0.59 -1.64
N HIS A 98 2.33 0.84 -2.79
CA HIS A 98 1.71 -0.20 -3.61
C HIS A 98 0.82 -1.17 -2.81
N GLY A 99 -0.04 -0.63 -1.94
CA GLY A 99 -0.96 -1.40 -1.10
C GLY A 99 -0.37 -1.94 0.21
N VAL A 100 0.92 -1.81 0.43
CA VAL A 100 1.58 -2.23 1.68
C VAL A 100 1.61 -1.06 2.65
N LEU A 101 1.05 -1.25 3.84
CA LEU A 101 1.12 -0.27 4.94
C LEU A 101 2.56 -0.25 5.48
N VAL A 102 3.13 0.94 5.58
CA VAL A 102 4.51 1.16 6.06
C VAL A 102 4.57 2.37 6.99
N ASP A 103 5.65 2.51 7.72
CA ASP A 103 5.91 3.70 8.52
C ASP A 103 6.19 4.94 7.66
N ASP A 104 5.97 6.13 8.24
CA ASP A 104 6.23 7.42 7.60
C ASP A 104 7.68 7.55 7.13
N GLN A 105 8.64 7.03 7.90
CA GLN A 105 10.05 7.03 7.55
C GLN A 105 10.32 6.40 6.19
N VAL A 106 9.64 5.30 5.87
CA VAL A 106 9.82 4.56 4.61
C VAL A 106 9.42 5.40 3.40
N ILE A 107 8.42 6.26 3.56
CA ILE A 107 7.93 7.13 2.48
C ILE A 107 8.64 8.48 2.47
N LEU A 108 8.69 9.15 3.62
CA LEU A 108 9.12 10.55 3.70
C LEU A 108 10.65 10.70 3.76
N ARG A 109 11.34 9.74 4.37
CA ARG A 109 12.79 9.81 4.67
C ARG A 109 13.48 8.48 4.43
N PRO A 110 13.34 7.85 3.25
CA PRO A 110 13.89 6.51 2.99
C PRO A 110 15.41 6.45 3.08
N ASP A 111 16.09 7.55 2.86
CA ASP A 111 17.54 7.70 3.01
C ASP A 111 18.03 7.63 4.46
N THR A 112 17.16 7.85 5.44
CA THR A 112 17.46 7.70 6.87
C THR A 112 17.28 6.27 7.39
N LEU A 113 16.72 5.36 6.58
CA LEU A 113 16.65 3.95 6.93
C LEU A 113 18.06 3.38 7.15
N THR A 114 18.16 2.34 7.95
CA THR A 114 19.39 1.58 8.17
C THR A 114 19.23 0.14 7.73
N ALA A 115 20.34 -0.50 7.32
CA ALA A 115 20.31 -1.91 6.98
C ALA A 115 19.82 -2.77 8.16
N LYS A 116 20.16 -2.38 9.41
CA LYS A 116 19.69 -3.06 10.60
C LYS A 116 18.18 -3.03 10.75
N GLN A 117 17.54 -1.86 10.58
CA GLN A 117 16.07 -1.75 10.62
C GLN A 117 15.41 -2.66 9.59
N ILE A 118 15.98 -2.73 8.38
CA ILE A 118 15.47 -3.57 7.29
C ILE A 118 15.61 -5.06 7.63
N LEU A 119 16.73 -5.47 8.23
CA LEU A 119 16.97 -6.85 8.63
C LEU A 119 16.11 -7.29 9.82
N ASP A 120 15.81 -6.37 10.75
CA ASP A 120 14.99 -6.61 11.93
C ASP A 120 13.47 -6.63 11.60
N GLU A 121 13.07 -6.12 10.42
CA GLU A 121 11.67 -6.12 9.99
C GLU A 121 11.17 -7.56 9.74
N ARG A 122 10.08 -7.94 10.43
CA ARG A 122 9.53 -9.30 10.36
C ARG A 122 8.55 -9.50 9.20
N ASN A 123 7.85 -8.44 8.80
CA ASN A 123 6.93 -8.52 7.70
C ASN A 123 7.69 -8.49 6.36
N ALA A 124 7.70 -9.60 5.64
CA ALA A 124 8.43 -9.75 4.38
C ALA A 124 8.03 -8.73 3.31
N GLU A 125 6.76 -8.31 3.26
CA GLU A 125 6.28 -7.30 2.32
C GLU A 125 6.75 -5.90 2.70
N VAL A 126 6.70 -5.55 3.99
CA VAL A 126 7.24 -4.28 4.49
C VAL A 126 8.76 -4.24 4.25
N ARG A 127 9.48 -5.30 4.58
CA ARG A 127 10.92 -5.43 4.31
C ARG A 127 11.24 -5.23 2.82
N ARG A 128 10.46 -5.82 1.93
CA ARG A 128 10.61 -5.63 0.48
C ARG A 128 10.47 -4.16 0.07
N VAL A 129 9.48 -3.47 0.62
CA VAL A 129 9.29 -2.03 0.38
C VAL A 129 10.47 -1.23 0.91
N MET A 130 10.92 -1.50 2.15
CA MET A 130 12.06 -0.82 2.74
C MET A 130 13.33 -0.97 1.88
N ILE A 131 13.63 -2.18 1.40
CA ILE A 131 14.77 -2.43 0.50
C ILE A 131 14.63 -1.62 -0.79
N THR A 132 13.43 -1.59 -1.38
CA THR A 132 13.17 -0.84 -2.61
C THR A 132 13.38 0.66 -2.40
N ARG A 133 12.90 1.21 -1.29
CA ARG A 133 12.98 2.64 -0.97
C ARG A 133 14.39 3.07 -0.52
N TYR A 134 15.07 2.21 0.22
CA TYR A 134 16.46 2.43 0.65
C TYR A 134 17.47 2.34 -0.48
N GLY A 135 17.13 1.58 -1.52
CA GLY A 135 17.99 1.27 -2.66
C GLY A 135 18.68 -0.09 -2.49
N GLN A 136 18.38 -1.00 -3.42
CA GLN A 136 18.84 -2.39 -3.38
C GLN A 136 20.36 -2.51 -3.35
N ALA A 137 21.08 -1.72 -4.17
CA ALA A 137 22.54 -1.72 -4.19
C ALA A 137 23.13 -1.28 -2.85
N ARG A 138 22.61 -0.19 -2.28
CA ARG A 138 23.03 0.32 -0.98
C ARG A 138 22.76 -0.69 0.12
N PHE A 139 21.59 -1.36 0.07
CA PHE A 139 21.23 -2.37 1.03
C PHE A 139 22.24 -3.54 1.02
N LEU A 140 22.55 -4.10 -0.15
CA LEU A 140 23.52 -5.20 -0.26
C LEU A 140 24.90 -4.83 0.33
N GLN A 141 25.35 -3.61 0.07
CA GLN A 141 26.63 -3.13 0.61
C GLN A 141 26.60 -2.96 2.14
N THR A 142 25.53 -2.35 2.67
CA THR A 142 25.46 -2.01 4.10
C THR A 142 24.98 -3.15 4.98
N ALA A 143 24.25 -4.12 4.42
CA ALA A 143 23.80 -5.33 5.12
C ALA A 143 24.85 -6.44 5.17
N GLY A 144 26.03 -6.22 4.57
CA GLY A 144 27.09 -7.22 4.56
C GLY A 144 26.75 -8.44 3.69
N ALA A 145 26.06 -8.23 2.57
CA ALA A 145 25.72 -9.30 1.64
C ALA A 145 26.97 -9.97 1.09
N SER A 146 27.04 -11.29 1.19
CA SER A 146 28.15 -12.07 0.65
C SER A 146 27.86 -12.48 -0.79
N PRO A 147 28.73 -12.19 -1.75
CA PRO A 147 28.65 -12.77 -3.08
C PRO A 147 28.91 -14.28 -2.98
N ILE A 148 27.98 -15.09 -3.43
CA ILE A 148 28.10 -16.55 -3.43
C ILE A 148 28.42 -17.11 -4.81
N HIS A 149 28.23 -16.31 -5.86
CA HIS A 149 28.59 -16.64 -7.23
C HIS A 149 28.70 -15.36 -8.08
N GLU A 150 29.62 -15.38 -9.05
CA GLU A 150 29.80 -14.33 -10.04
C GLU A 150 30.17 -14.94 -11.39
N ASP A 151 29.52 -14.47 -12.46
CA ASP A 151 29.80 -14.84 -13.85
C ASP A 151 29.55 -13.65 -14.79
N ASP A 152 29.70 -13.88 -16.10
CA ASP A 152 29.50 -12.85 -17.15
C ASP A 152 28.07 -12.27 -17.19
N PHE A 153 27.09 -12.92 -16.53
CA PHE A 153 25.69 -12.52 -16.51
C PHE A 153 25.33 -11.72 -15.26
N GLY A 154 26.09 -11.90 -14.17
CA GLY A 154 25.84 -11.17 -12.93
C GLY A 154 26.43 -11.77 -11.68
N THR A 155 26.03 -11.21 -10.55
CA THR A 155 26.52 -11.64 -9.23
C THR A 155 25.34 -12.05 -8.36
N LEU A 156 25.42 -13.23 -7.75
CA LEU A 156 24.42 -13.76 -6.80
C LEU A 156 24.87 -13.43 -5.37
N TYR A 157 24.05 -12.73 -4.64
CA TYR A 157 24.26 -12.34 -3.25
C TYR A 157 23.32 -13.09 -2.31
N ARG A 158 23.81 -13.37 -1.10
CA ARG A 158 23.03 -13.98 -0.03
C ARG A 158 23.19 -13.18 1.26
N ILE A 159 22.08 -13.02 1.97
CA ILE A 159 22.01 -12.47 3.32
C ILE A 159 21.20 -13.45 4.16
N ASP A 160 21.78 -13.96 5.22
CA ASP A 160 21.07 -14.79 6.17
C ASP A 160 20.26 -13.89 7.13
N LEU A 161 18.97 -14.19 7.27
CA LEU A 161 18.07 -13.45 8.13
C LEU A 161 17.84 -14.24 9.41
N ALA A 162 17.89 -13.57 10.55
CA ALA A 162 17.64 -14.22 11.84
C ALA A 162 16.18 -14.67 11.94
N GLY A 163 15.95 -15.99 11.98
CA GLY A 163 14.61 -16.57 12.14
C GLY A 163 13.71 -16.51 10.90
N ASP A 164 14.28 -16.24 9.72
CA ASP A 164 13.55 -16.20 8.45
C ASP A 164 14.39 -16.83 7.32
N GLU A 165 13.78 -17.06 6.18
CA GLU A 165 14.46 -17.53 4.99
C GLU A 165 15.54 -16.55 4.52
N PRO A 166 16.70 -17.02 4.05
CA PRO A 166 17.74 -16.14 3.52
C PRO A 166 17.23 -15.30 2.36
N LEU A 167 17.65 -14.05 2.33
CA LEU A 167 17.42 -13.17 1.19
C LEU A 167 18.48 -13.44 0.13
N VAL A 168 18.07 -13.93 -1.04
CA VAL A 168 18.96 -14.16 -2.17
C VAL A 168 18.60 -13.22 -3.31
N MET A 169 19.58 -12.50 -3.83
CA MET A 169 19.40 -11.50 -4.88
C MET A 169 20.46 -11.67 -5.98
N VAL A 170 20.03 -11.57 -7.22
CA VAL A 170 20.91 -11.51 -8.39
C VAL A 170 21.05 -10.06 -8.84
N ARG A 171 22.26 -9.58 -8.95
CA ARG A 171 22.62 -8.36 -9.65
C ARG A 171 22.92 -8.71 -11.10
N VAL A 172 22.14 -8.20 -12.04
CA VAL A 172 22.39 -8.33 -13.48
C VAL A 172 22.63 -6.96 -14.08
N ILE A 173 23.40 -6.88 -15.15
CA ILE A 173 23.61 -5.65 -15.90
C ILE A 173 22.68 -5.69 -17.11
N ASN A 174 21.89 -4.66 -17.31
CA ASN A 174 21.05 -4.56 -18.48
C ASN A 174 21.93 -4.49 -19.75
N ALA A 175 21.69 -5.37 -20.71
CA ALA A 175 22.38 -5.36 -21.97
C ALA A 175 21.99 -4.17 -22.89
N THR A 176 20.86 -3.51 -22.60
CA THR A 176 20.40 -2.34 -23.35
C THR A 176 20.98 -1.09 -22.69
N PRO A 177 21.83 -0.33 -23.40
CA PRO A 177 22.36 0.93 -22.87
C PRO A 177 21.25 1.97 -22.68
N GLU A 178 21.37 2.80 -21.67
CA GLU A 178 20.60 4.01 -21.49
C GLU A 178 21.01 5.08 -22.52
N SER A 179 20.28 6.20 -22.58
CA SER A 179 20.55 7.30 -23.49
C SER A 179 21.95 7.93 -23.33
N ASP A 180 22.58 7.76 -22.18
CA ASP A 180 23.94 8.20 -21.85
C ASP A 180 25.03 7.14 -22.14
N GLY A 181 24.64 5.98 -22.70
CA GLY A 181 25.53 4.85 -22.99
C GLY A 181 25.84 3.98 -21.78
N SER A 182 25.33 4.29 -20.60
CA SER A 182 25.53 3.49 -19.40
C SER A 182 24.61 2.26 -19.35
N CYS A 183 25.06 1.18 -18.74
CA CYS A 183 24.22 0.01 -18.47
C CYS A 183 23.81 -0.03 -17.02
N LYS A 184 22.51 0.00 -16.72
CA LYS A 184 22.02 -0.02 -15.34
C LYS A 184 22.04 -1.42 -14.74
N PRO A 185 22.51 -1.57 -13.50
CA PRO A 185 22.36 -2.80 -12.76
C PRO A 185 20.91 -2.96 -12.28
N TYR A 186 20.38 -4.16 -12.42
CA TYR A 186 19.10 -4.59 -11.84
C TYR A 186 19.34 -5.61 -10.75
N PHE A 187 18.50 -5.57 -9.72
CA PHE A 187 18.55 -6.50 -8.62
C PHE A 187 17.23 -7.27 -8.58
N ILE A 188 17.32 -8.58 -8.68
CA ILE A 188 16.16 -9.47 -8.74
C ILE A 188 16.22 -10.38 -7.53
N ARG A 189 15.18 -10.37 -6.70
CA ARG A 189 15.03 -11.38 -5.65
C ARG A 189 14.74 -12.74 -6.30
N VAL A 190 15.48 -13.75 -5.88
CA VAL A 190 15.33 -15.13 -6.35
C VAL A 190 15.02 -16.05 -5.17
N HIS A 191 14.61 -17.30 -5.47
CA HIS A 191 14.32 -18.27 -4.43
C HIS A 191 15.54 -18.51 -3.53
N PRO A 192 15.37 -18.69 -2.21
CA PRO A 192 16.48 -18.88 -1.26
C PRO A 192 17.42 -20.04 -1.60
N GLU A 193 16.92 -21.08 -2.25
CA GLU A 193 17.67 -22.23 -2.70
C GLU A 193 18.30 -22.07 -4.09
N CYS A 194 18.19 -20.87 -4.68
CA CYS A 194 18.80 -20.61 -5.98
C CYS A 194 20.33 -20.79 -5.85
N ARG A 195 20.84 -21.72 -6.64
CA ARG A 195 22.26 -22.04 -6.71
C ARG A 195 22.76 -21.85 -8.15
N PRO A 196 24.03 -21.48 -8.32
CA PRO A 196 24.62 -21.46 -9.66
C PRO A 196 24.56 -22.87 -10.25
N LEU A 197 24.24 -22.99 -11.54
CA LEU A 197 24.38 -24.26 -12.23
C LEU A 197 25.86 -24.62 -12.34
N ILE A 198 26.18 -25.86 -12.05
CA ILE A 198 27.53 -26.39 -12.27
C ILE A 198 27.83 -26.28 -13.76
N GLY A 199 28.72 -25.34 -14.14
CA GLY A 199 29.06 -25.06 -15.54
C GLY A 199 28.93 -23.62 -15.99
N GLY A 200 28.73 -22.67 -15.07
CA GLY A 200 28.92 -21.23 -15.32
C GLY A 200 27.82 -20.48 -16.05
N LYS A 201 26.61 -21.01 -16.09
CA LYS A 201 25.44 -20.22 -16.54
C LYS A 201 24.48 -20.10 -15.37
N LEU A 202 24.17 -18.86 -14.95
CA LEU A 202 22.96 -18.60 -14.18
C LEU A 202 21.80 -19.18 -14.96
N GLY A 203 21.18 -20.23 -14.42
CA GLY A 203 20.02 -20.85 -15.07
C GLY A 203 19.02 -19.76 -15.39
N THR A 204 18.60 -19.68 -16.63
CA THR A 204 17.40 -18.89 -16.99
C THR A 204 16.33 -19.22 -15.96
N PRO A 205 15.66 -18.23 -15.37
CA PRO A 205 14.58 -18.50 -14.42
C PRO A 205 13.61 -19.41 -15.14
N GLN A 206 13.48 -20.67 -14.68
CA GLN A 206 12.41 -21.52 -15.13
C GLN A 206 11.15 -20.70 -14.89
N LYS A 207 10.36 -20.50 -15.94
CA LYS A 207 9.03 -19.90 -15.83
C LYS A 207 8.35 -20.62 -14.68
N LEU A 208 8.20 -19.93 -13.56
CA LEU A 208 7.29 -20.34 -12.52
C LEU A 208 5.90 -20.33 -13.16
N THR A 209 5.50 -21.45 -13.71
CA THR A 209 4.12 -21.67 -14.08
C THR A 209 3.33 -21.56 -12.80
N ALA A 210 2.41 -20.61 -12.80
CA ALA A 210 1.40 -20.43 -11.77
C ALA A 210 0.61 -21.76 -11.60
N ARG A 211 1.08 -22.57 -10.66
CA ARG A 211 0.34 -23.68 -10.08
C ARG A 211 0.75 -23.72 -8.63
N ASN A 212 -0.12 -23.21 -7.83
CA ASN A 212 -0.40 -23.30 -6.40
C ASN A 212 -0.59 -21.89 -5.81
N ALA A 213 -1.78 -21.36 -6.11
CA ALA A 213 -2.48 -20.45 -5.21
C ALA A 213 -3.42 -21.28 -4.35
#